data_a4d73c2c61339d1b1d204fa7689948c9
#
_entry.id   a4d73c2c61339d1b1d204fa7689948c9
#
_cell.length_a   1.000
_cell.length_b   1.000
_cell.length_c   1.000
_cell.angle_alpha   90.00
_cell.angle_beta   90.00
_cell.angle_gamma   90.00
#
_symmetry.space_group_name_H-M   'P 1'
#
loop_
_entity.id
_entity.type
_entity.pdbx_description
1 polymer ?
#
loop_
_entity_poly.entity_id
_entity_poly.type
_entity_poly.pdbx_seq_one_letter_code
_entity_poly.pdbx_strand_id
1 'polypeptide(L)'
;MQSFLKSPIGVVLAAFLSTLLVGLIVLRATGSSLGGLALGWGKATDTGTPSAPAPLVPDASGFNAARIIDDEVFYDSQAMTREEIAAFLTRVNAGCQPGSDGTECLAGATFSVPARQASTFCPGGIEAASGASAADVIWEVSQACDINPQVLLVLIHKEQGLLTASGASLSARDYEAAAGYACPDHGACDPQWAGFPSQLYGAASQFHRYR
;
A
#
# COMPACT_ATOMS: atom_id res chain seq x y z
N MET A 1 45.48 3.35 43.71
CA MET A 1 44.32 4.03 43.08
C MET A 1 44.48 4.34 41.60
N GLN A 2 45.68 4.36 41.07
CA GLN A 2 45.93 4.62 39.62
C GLN A 2 45.77 3.42 38.68
N SER A 3 45.70 2.19 39.22
CA SER A 3 45.61 0.96 38.42
C SER A 3 44.18 0.59 37.99
N PHE A 4 43.16 1.13 38.67
CA PHE A 4 41.73 0.81 38.41
C PHE A 4 41.17 1.58 37.20
N LEU A 5 41.74 2.72 36.88
CA LEU A 5 41.29 3.57 35.76
C LEU A 5 41.79 3.09 34.38
N LYS A 6 42.66 2.09 34.33
CA LYS A 6 43.21 1.53 33.07
C LYS A 6 42.54 0.23 32.64
N SER A 7 41.57 -0.28 33.38
CA SER A 7 40.82 -1.47 32.98
C SER A 7 39.58 -1.05 32.19
N PRO A 8 39.14 -1.84 31.18
CA PRO A 8 37.95 -1.51 30.38
C PRO A 8 36.70 -1.34 31.24
N ILE A 9 36.64 -2.02 32.40
CA ILE A 9 35.52 -1.91 33.34
C ILE A 9 35.56 -0.56 34.09
N GLY A 10 36.73 -0.02 34.41
CA GLY A 10 36.88 1.28 35.05
C GLY A 10 36.49 2.44 34.14
N VAL A 11 36.78 2.35 32.85
CA VAL A 11 36.40 3.34 31.86
C VAL A 11 34.88 3.38 31.64
N VAL A 12 34.23 2.22 31.61
CA VAL A 12 32.77 2.12 31.45
C VAL A 12 32.06 2.68 32.68
N LEU A 13 32.53 2.36 33.90
CA LEU A 13 31.96 2.92 35.14
C LEU A 13 32.13 4.44 35.25
N ALA A 14 33.26 4.99 34.80
CA ALA A 14 33.50 6.43 34.80
C ALA A 14 32.58 7.13 33.80
N ALA A 15 32.31 6.53 32.64
CA ALA A 15 31.37 7.06 31.63
C ALA A 15 29.92 7.09 32.14
N PHE A 16 29.47 6.01 32.82
CA PHE A 16 28.14 5.98 33.43
C PHE A 16 27.95 7.00 34.56
N LEU A 17 28.94 7.20 35.40
CA LEU A 17 28.90 8.19 36.48
C LEU A 17 28.88 9.63 35.91
N SER A 18 29.60 9.90 34.83
CA SER A 18 29.62 11.23 34.21
C SER A 18 28.28 11.58 33.55
N THR A 19 27.63 10.62 32.89
CA THR A 19 26.30 10.82 32.27
C THR A 19 25.20 11.04 33.31
N LEU A 20 25.27 10.35 34.47
CA LEU A 20 24.35 10.55 35.58
C LEU A 20 24.51 11.93 36.23
N LEU A 21 25.75 12.43 36.37
CA LEU A 21 26.05 13.75 36.93
C LEU A 21 25.57 14.88 35.98
N VAL A 22 25.80 14.73 34.69
CA VAL A 22 25.32 15.70 33.70
C VAL A 22 23.77 15.71 33.64
N GLY A 23 23.11 14.55 33.70
CA GLY A 23 21.65 14.45 33.76
C GLY A 23 21.06 15.15 35.00
N LEU A 24 21.68 15.03 36.14
CA LEU A 24 21.29 15.69 37.41
C LEU A 24 21.49 17.22 37.35
N ILE A 25 22.56 17.70 36.70
CA ILE A 25 22.84 19.10 36.53
C ILE A 25 21.82 19.76 35.58
N VAL A 26 21.46 19.08 34.49
CA VAL A 26 20.44 19.56 33.54
C VAL A 26 19.05 19.63 34.18
N LEU A 27 18.67 18.65 35.02
CA LEU A 27 17.41 18.67 35.77
C LEU A 27 17.34 19.86 36.77
N ARG A 28 18.47 20.25 37.37
CA ARG A 28 18.53 21.42 38.25
C ARG A 28 18.52 22.77 37.51
N ALA A 29 19.11 22.80 36.31
CA ALA A 29 19.15 24.03 35.51
C ALA A 29 17.80 24.38 34.87
N THR A 30 16.91 23.39 34.66
CA THR A 30 15.58 23.60 34.09
C THR A 30 14.47 23.86 35.11
N GLY A 31 14.79 23.98 36.38
CA GLY A 31 13.82 24.35 37.43
C GLY A 31 12.74 23.31 37.68
N SER A 32 12.92 22.08 37.20
CA SER A 32 11.97 20.99 37.43
C SER A 32 12.12 20.47 38.84
N SER A 33 11.31 20.96 39.78
CA SER A 33 11.23 20.46 41.15
C SER A 33 10.60 19.08 41.15
N LEU A 34 11.30 18.09 41.69
CA LEU A 34 10.74 16.80 42.08
C LEU A 34 9.87 16.95 43.35
N GLY A 35 8.89 17.83 43.29
CA GLY A 35 7.95 18.06 44.36
C GLY A 35 6.54 17.79 43.91
N GLY A 36 6.01 16.63 44.26
CA GLY A 36 4.59 16.39 44.09
C GLY A 36 4.19 14.99 43.64
N LEU A 37 4.66 13.94 44.30
CA LEU A 37 3.88 12.71 44.39
C LEU A 37 2.71 12.96 45.35
N ALA A 38 1.79 13.83 44.93
CA ALA A 38 0.48 13.90 45.53
C ALA A 38 -0.37 12.83 44.86
N LEU A 39 -0.68 11.77 45.59
CA LEU A 39 -1.77 10.84 45.28
C LEU A 39 -3.09 11.60 45.36
N GLY A 40 -3.35 12.48 44.39
CA GLY A 40 -4.64 13.10 44.17
C GLY A 40 -5.47 12.18 43.27
N TRP A 41 -6.47 11.52 43.82
CA TRP A 41 -7.57 10.96 43.06
C TRP A 41 -8.40 12.16 42.51
N GLY A 42 -7.86 12.84 41.52
CA GLY A 42 -8.60 13.74 40.66
C GLY A 42 -9.42 12.90 39.70
N LYS A 43 -10.75 13.15 39.65
CA LYS A 43 -11.61 12.66 38.58
C LYS A 43 -10.89 12.91 37.25
N ALA A 44 -10.57 11.84 36.51
CA ALA A 44 -10.18 11.93 35.12
C ALA A 44 -11.32 12.65 34.39
N THR A 45 -11.08 13.89 33.97
CA THR A 45 -11.88 14.50 32.93
C THR A 45 -11.65 13.63 31.70
N ASP A 46 -12.68 12.96 31.28
CA ASP A 46 -12.74 12.17 30.07
C ASP A 46 -12.40 13.10 28.88
N THR A 47 -11.10 13.23 28.59
CA THR A 47 -10.66 13.76 27.31
C THR A 47 -10.95 12.66 26.31
N GLY A 48 -12.17 12.70 25.77
CA GLY A 48 -12.67 11.73 24.80
C GLY A 48 -11.62 11.47 23.74
N THR A 49 -11.00 10.30 23.82
CA THR A 49 -10.23 9.77 22.72
C THR A 49 -11.14 9.82 21.51
N PRO A 50 -10.75 10.48 20.39
CA PRO A 50 -11.59 10.49 19.22
C PRO A 50 -11.89 9.03 18.86
N SER A 51 -13.14 8.64 19.02
CA SER A 51 -13.63 7.32 18.63
C SER A 51 -13.29 7.15 17.16
N ALA A 52 -12.57 6.08 16.82
CA ALA A 52 -12.37 5.74 15.43
C ALA A 52 -13.73 5.73 14.73
N PRO A 53 -13.87 6.31 13.52
CA PRO A 53 -15.12 6.29 12.81
C PRO A 53 -15.61 4.85 12.71
N ALA A 54 -16.89 4.64 13.03
CA ALA A 54 -17.49 3.32 12.91
C ALA A 54 -17.26 2.80 11.49
N PRO A 55 -16.93 1.51 11.31
CA PRO A 55 -16.77 0.94 9.99
C PRO A 55 -18.05 1.21 9.19
N LEU A 56 -17.92 1.77 7.98
CA LEU A 56 -19.03 1.94 7.07
C LEU A 56 -19.55 0.53 6.72
N VAL A 57 -20.65 0.15 7.32
CA VAL A 57 -21.40 -1.05 6.93
C VAL A 57 -22.21 -0.64 5.70
N PRO A 58 -21.95 -1.19 4.51
CA PRO A 58 -22.75 -0.87 3.33
C PRO A 58 -24.22 -1.25 3.57
N ASP A 59 -25.13 -0.40 3.11
CA ASP A 59 -26.55 -0.78 3.06
C ASP A 59 -26.73 -1.87 2.00
N ALA A 60 -26.95 -3.09 2.44
CA ALA A 60 -27.17 -4.24 1.60
C ALA A 60 -28.66 -4.50 1.28
N SER A 61 -29.57 -3.59 1.64
CA SER A 61 -31.01 -3.79 1.43
C SER A 61 -31.40 -3.94 -0.04
N GLY A 62 -30.60 -3.36 -0.95
CA GLY A 62 -30.76 -3.48 -2.40
C GLY A 62 -29.91 -4.59 -3.04
N PHE A 63 -29.19 -5.41 -2.25
CA PHE A 63 -28.31 -6.44 -2.80
C PHE A 63 -29.11 -7.53 -3.55
N ASN A 64 -28.72 -7.79 -4.78
CA ASN A 64 -29.25 -8.87 -5.61
C ASN A 64 -28.10 -9.77 -6.07
N ALA A 65 -28.06 -10.99 -5.56
CA ALA A 65 -27.00 -11.96 -5.88
C ALA A 65 -26.95 -12.36 -7.38
N ALA A 66 -28.05 -12.19 -8.10
CA ALA A 66 -28.10 -12.43 -9.56
C ALA A 66 -27.65 -11.21 -10.38
N ARG A 67 -27.51 -10.03 -9.75
CA ARG A 67 -27.08 -8.79 -10.39
C ARG A 67 -26.24 -7.96 -9.41
N ILE A 68 -24.98 -8.33 -9.26
CA ILE A 68 -24.05 -7.71 -8.30
C ILE A 68 -23.64 -6.31 -8.75
N ILE A 69 -23.47 -6.12 -10.07
CA ILE A 69 -23.07 -4.87 -10.71
C ILE A 69 -23.69 -4.82 -12.10
N ASP A 70 -24.04 -3.65 -12.59
CA ASP A 70 -24.57 -3.43 -13.92
C ASP A 70 -23.43 -3.29 -14.94
N ASP A 71 -23.67 -3.74 -16.18
CA ASP A 71 -22.69 -3.64 -17.26
C ASP A 71 -22.28 -2.19 -17.52
N GLU A 72 -23.21 -1.24 -17.45
CA GLU A 72 -22.96 0.19 -17.61
C GLU A 72 -21.98 0.74 -16.58
N VAL A 73 -21.94 0.14 -15.38
CA VAL A 73 -20.98 0.52 -14.32
C VAL A 73 -19.68 -0.24 -14.50
N PHE A 74 -19.77 -1.55 -14.81
CA PHE A 74 -18.58 -2.42 -14.92
C PHE A 74 -17.67 -1.99 -16.09
N TYR A 75 -18.25 -1.56 -17.20
CA TYR A 75 -17.56 -1.17 -18.43
C TYR A 75 -17.49 0.36 -18.65
N ASP A 76 -17.65 1.16 -17.58
CA ASP A 76 -17.44 2.61 -17.62
C ASP A 76 -15.96 2.97 -17.47
N SER A 77 -15.25 3.01 -18.59
CA SER A 77 -13.83 3.39 -18.60
C SER A 77 -13.59 4.86 -18.20
N GLN A 78 -14.65 5.68 -18.13
CA GLN A 78 -14.56 7.09 -17.73
C GLN A 78 -14.86 7.32 -16.24
N ALA A 79 -15.09 6.26 -15.45
CA ALA A 79 -15.45 6.36 -14.04
C ALA A 79 -14.38 7.01 -13.16
N MET A 80 -13.12 7.02 -13.60
CA MET A 80 -12.01 7.74 -12.96
C MET A 80 -11.04 8.29 -14.01
N THR A 81 -10.55 9.49 -13.76
CA THR A 81 -9.41 10.04 -14.48
C THR A 81 -8.09 9.42 -13.99
N ARG A 82 -7.03 9.58 -14.75
CA ARG A 82 -5.67 9.17 -14.38
C ARG A 82 -5.24 9.80 -13.06
N GLU A 83 -5.52 11.09 -12.87
CA GLU A 83 -5.20 11.87 -11.67
C GLU A 83 -5.96 11.38 -10.45
N GLU A 84 -7.22 11.00 -10.59
CA GLU A 84 -8.03 10.42 -9.52
C GLU A 84 -7.53 9.04 -9.11
N ILE A 85 -7.09 8.21 -10.06
CA ILE A 85 -6.44 6.93 -9.76
C ILE A 85 -5.15 7.17 -8.98
N ALA A 86 -4.29 8.09 -9.42
CA ALA A 86 -3.04 8.41 -8.74
C ALA A 86 -3.28 8.93 -7.32
N ALA A 87 -4.25 9.82 -7.13
CA ALA A 87 -4.63 10.35 -5.82
C ALA A 87 -5.20 9.25 -4.91
N PHE A 88 -6.00 8.34 -5.45
CA PHE A 88 -6.52 7.18 -4.72
C PHE A 88 -5.37 6.28 -4.25
N LEU A 89 -4.47 5.88 -5.15
CA LEU A 89 -3.31 5.03 -4.81
C LEU A 89 -2.43 5.69 -3.74
N THR A 90 -2.14 6.99 -3.87
CA THR A 90 -1.36 7.73 -2.87
C THR A 90 -2.02 7.68 -1.49
N ARG A 91 -3.33 7.81 -1.43
CA ARG A 91 -4.09 7.80 -0.17
C ARG A 91 -4.13 6.42 0.47
N VAL A 92 -4.44 5.36 -0.29
CA VAL A 92 -4.58 4.00 0.27
C VAL A 92 -3.24 3.35 0.58
N ASN A 93 -2.17 3.79 -0.09
CA ASN A 93 -0.81 3.31 0.08
C ASN A 93 0.01 4.19 1.06
N ALA A 94 -0.63 5.16 1.73
CA ALA A 94 0.04 6.06 2.66
C ALA A 94 0.71 5.26 3.79
N GLY A 95 2.02 5.51 4.01
CA GLY A 95 2.81 4.80 5.02
C GLY A 95 3.27 3.40 4.62
N CYS A 96 3.02 2.97 3.38
CA CYS A 96 3.56 1.72 2.87
C CYS A 96 5.10 1.69 2.98
N GLN A 97 5.64 0.53 3.32
CA GLN A 97 7.08 0.25 3.33
C GLN A 97 7.40 -0.70 2.17
N PRO A 98 8.52 -0.49 1.46
CA PRO A 98 8.96 -1.42 0.42
C PRO A 98 9.09 -2.85 0.92
N GLY A 99 8.91 -3.80 0.03
CA GLY A 99 9.10 -5.22 0.30
C GLY A 99 10.51 -5.55 0.75
N SER A 100 10.69 -6.67 1.45
CA SER A 100 12.01 -7.10 1.92
C SER A 100 12.99 -7.44 0.78
N ASP A 101 12.47 -7.67 -0.42
CA ASP A 101 13.22 -7.88 -1.67
C ASP A 101 13.49 -6.58 -2.44
N GLY A 102 13.12 -5.42 -1.88
CA GLY A 102 13.25 -4.12 -2.50
C GLY A 102 12.08 -3.74 -3.41
N THR A 103 11.00 -4.51 -3.43
CA THR A 103 9.81 -4.20 -4.22
C THR A 103 9.18 -2.90 -3.75
N GLU A 104 9.04 -1.93 -4.65
CA GLU A 104 8.45 -0.62 -4.38
C GLU A 104 6.95 -0.73 -4.07
N CYS A 105 6.46 0.17 -3.20
CA CYS A 105 5.03 0.32 -2.93
C CYS A 105 4.25 0.74 -4.18
N LEU A 106 3.01 0.28 -4.34
CA LEU A 106 2.23 0.45 -5.57
C LEU A 106 2.12 1.91 -6.04
N ALA A 107 1.96 2.86 -5.12
CA ALA A 107 1.86 4.28 -5.47
C ALA A 107 3.17 4.88 -6.03
N GLY A 108 4.33 4.27 -5.73
CA GLY A 108 5.64 4.70 -6.19
C GLY A 108 6.23 3.81 -7.29
N ALA A 109 5.66 2.62 -7.49
CA ALA A 109 6.17 1.65 -8.44
C ALA A 109 6.03 2.14 -9.90
N THR A 110 7.02 1.78 -10.72
CA THR A 110 7.01 2.04 -12.16
C THR A 110 7.22 0.76 -12.95
N PHE A 111 6.63 0.70 -14.13
CA PHE A 111 6.55 -0.51 -14.95
C PHE A 111 6.97 -0.25 -16.39
N SER A 112 7.48 -1.31 -17.04
CA SER A 112 7.61 -1.36 -18.50
C SER A 112 6.33 -1.95 -19.07
N VAL A 113 5.64 -1.20 -19.91
CA VAL A 113 4.38 -1.58 -20.56
C VAL A 113 4.72 -2.15 -21.94
N PRO A 114 4.39 -3.41 -22.24
CA PRO A 114 4.55 -3.95 -23.57
C PRO A 114 3.44 -3.45 -24.49
N ALA A 115 3.76 -3.18 -25.77
CA ALA A 115 2.76 -2.85 -26.76
C ALA A 115 1.74 -3.99 -26.91
N ARG A 116 0.47 -3.63 -27.07
CA ARG A 116 -0.63 -4.55 -27.37
C ARG A 116 -1.43 -4.05 -28.55
N GLN A 117 -1.54 -4.85 -29.57
CA GLN A 117 -2.38 -4.52 -30.74
C GLN A 117 -3.86 -4.49 -30.33
N ALA A 118 -4.61 -3.59 -30.97
CA ALA A 118 -6.06 -3.57 -30.85
C ALA A 118 -6.66 -4.96 -31.16
N SER A 119 -7.63 -5.36 -30.38
CA SER A 119 -8.31 -6.66 -30.50
C SER A 119 -9.81 -6.50 -30.31
N THR A 120 -10.58 -7.57 -30.57
CA THR A 120 -12.02 -7.56 -30.32
C THR A 120 -12.37 -7.24 -28.87
N PHE A 121 -11.52 -7.64 -27.93
CA PHE A 121 -11.76 -7.49 -26.48
C PHE A 121 -11.10 -6.25 -25.87
N CYS A 122 -10.15 -5.64 -26.57
CA CYS A 122 -9.46 -4.41 -26.17
C CYS A 122 -9.22 -3.56 -27.43
N PRO A 123 -10.24 -2.85 -27.91
CA PRO A 123 -10.21 -2.17 -29.22
C PRO A 123 -9.22 -0.97 -29.27
N GLY A 124 -8.83 -0.43 -28.11
CA GLY A 124 -7.91 0.70 -28.05
C GLY A 124 -6.45 0.32 -28.30
N GLY A 125 -6.05 -0.93 -28.05
CA GLY A 125 -4.63 -1.30 -28.02
C GLY A 125 -3.84 -0.56 -26.91
N ILE A 126 -2.55 -0.84 -26.77
CA ILE A 126 -1.65 -0.15 -25.84
C ILE A 126 -0.31 0.09 -26.54
N GLU A 127 0.22 1.29 -26.43
CA GLU A 127 1.57 1.63 -26.88
C GLU A 127 2.62 1.18 -25.85
N ALA A 128 3.81 0.79 -26.32
CA ALA A 128 4.90 0.46 -25.43
C ALA A 128 5.38 1.69 -24.65
N ALA A 129 5.58 1.54 -23.34
CA ALA A 129 6.11 2.60 -22.50
C ALA A 129 7.09 2.05 -21.47
N SER A 130 8.00 2.89 -20.99
CA SER A 130 8.90 2.59 -19.86
C SER A 130 8.70 3.60 -18.73
N GLY A 131 8.78 3.13 -17.49
CA GLY A 131 8.61 4.00 -16.32
C GLY A 131 7.17 4.48 -16.10
N ALA A 132 6.16 3.78 -16.65
CA ALA A 132 4.76 4.09 -16.40
C ALA A 132 4.40 3.83 -14.94
N SER A 133 3.73 4.76 -14.27
CA SER A 133 3.22 4.56 -12.92
C SER A 133 2.10 3.52 -12.89
N ALA A 134 1.77 3.00 -11.71
CA ALA A 134 0.61 2.11 -11.56
C ALA A 134 -0.68 2.78 -12.02
N ALA A 135 -0.84 4.09 -11.78
CA ALA A 135 -2.00 4.86 -12.23
C ALA A 135 -2.07 4.95 -13.75
N ASP A 136 -0.91 5.16 -14.42
CA ASP A 136 -0.84 5.17 -15.89
C ASP A 136 -1.28 3.83 -16.45
N VAL A 137 -0.73 2.73 -15.93
CA VAL A 137 -1.07 1.37 -16.38
C VAL A 137 -2.56 1.06 -16.21
N ILE A 138 -3.12 1.35 -15.02
CA ILE A 138 -4.54 1.10 -14.74
C ILE A 138 -5.41 1.91 -15.70
N TRP A 139 -5.09 3.19 -15.88
CA TRP A 139 -5.85 4.07 -16.78
C TRP A 139 -5.74 3.62 -18.23
N GLU A 140 -4.54 3.33 -18.73
CA GLU A 140 -4.34 2.90 -20.14
C GLU A 140 -5.05 1.58 -20.43
N VAL A 141 -4.97 0.59 -19.52
CA VAL A 141 -5.71 -0.67 -19.69
C VAL A 141 -7.22 -0.44 -19.66
N SER A 142 -7.71 0.43 -18.77
CA SER A 142 -9.13 0.76 -18.69
C SER A 142 -9.65 1.37 -20.00
N GLN A 143 -8.89 2.31 -20.59
CA GLN A 143 -9.26 2.93 -21.87
C GLN A 143 -9.14 1.95 -23.04
N ALA A 144 -8.06 1.16 -23.07
CA ALA A 144 -7.81 0.23 -24.17
C ALA A 144 -8.85 -0.90 -24.23
N CYS A 145 -9.35 -1.34 -23.08
CA CYS A 145 -10.28 -2.46 -22.97
C CYS A 145 -11.70 -2.03 -22.60
N ASP A 146 -12.00 -0.72 -22.53
CA ASP A 146 -13.31 -0.18 -22.15
C ASP A 146 -13.85 -0.83 -20.87
N ILE A 147 -13.09 -0.73 -19.78
CA ILE A 147 -13.43 -1.29 -18.46
C ILE A 147 -13.26 -0.23 -17.39
N ASN A 148 -14.11 -0.23 -16.36
CA ASN A 148 -14.04 0.70 -15.25
C ASN A 148 -12.71 0.53 -14.48
N PRO A 149 -11.89 1.60 -14.27
CA PRO A 149 -10.65 1.54 -13.50
C PRO A 149 -10.85 0.99 -12.08
N GLN A 150 -12.02 1.24 -11.46
CA GLN A 150 -12.34 0.71 -10.12
C GLN A 150 -12.41 -0.81 -10.11
N VAL A 151 -12.85 -1.45 -11.20
CA VAL A 151 -12.85 -2.90 -11.34
C VAL A 151 -11.43 -3.44 -11.31
N LEU A 152 -10.50 -2.79 -12.00
CA LEU A 152 -9.08 -3.18 -11.99
C LEU A 152 -8.44 -2.97 -10.61
N LEU A 153 -8.76 -1.86 -9.93
CA LEU A 153 -8.29 -1.58 -8.57
C LEU A 153 -8.78 -2.65 -7.57
N VAL A 154 -10.07 -3.00 -7.63
CA VAL A 154 -10.64 -4.06 -6.79
C VAL A 154 -10.00 -5.41 -7.10
N LEU A 155 -9.78 -5.73 -8.37
CA LEU A 155 -9.17 -6.97 -8.80
C LEU A 155 -7.76 -7.17 -8.22
N ILE A 156 -6.86 -6.20 -8.39
CA ILE A 156 -5.50 -6.30 -7.86
C ILE A 156 -5.45 -6.36 -6.32
N HIS A 157 -6.45 -5.78 -5.67
CA HIS A 157 -6.56 -5.88 -4.22
C HIS A 157 -7.07 -7.26 -3.78
N LYS A 158 -8.08 -7.78 -4.48
CA LYS A 158 -8.64 -9.10 -4.22
C LYS A 158 -7.60 -10.22 -4.44
N GLU A 159 -6.81 -10.14 -5.51
CA GLU A 159 -5.87 -11.19 -5.90
C GLU A 159 -4.58 -11.16 -5.07
N GLN A 160 -3.98 -9.97 -4.85
CA GLN A 160 -2.67 -9.84 -4.23
C GLN A 160 -2.63 -8.81 -3.07
N GLY A 161 -3.76 -8.24 -2.68
CA GLY A 161 -3.79 -7.24 -1.62
C GLY A 161 -3.06 -5.93 -1.96
N LEU A 162 -2.70 -5.69 -3.22
CA LEU A 162 -1.74 -4.66 -3.66
C LEU A 162 -2.07 -3.23 -3.20
N LEU A 163 -3.34 -2.88 -2.97
CA LEU A 163 -3.69 -1.54 -2.49
C LEU A 163 -3.14 -1.26 -1.08
N THR A 164 -2.91 -2.30 -0.27
CA THR A 164 -2.49 -2.16 1.12
C THR A 164 -1.26 -3.01 1.48
N ALA A 165 -0.72 -3.78 0.52
CA ALA A 165 0.49 -4.57 0.72
C ALA A 165 1.66 -3.66 1.12
N SER A 166 2.44 -4.09 2.13
CA SER A 166 3.51 -3.28 2.72
C SER A 166 4.52 -4.18 3.43
N GLY A 167 5.80 -3.85 3.37
CA GLY A 167 6.85 -4.59 4.05
C GLY A 167 6.84 -6.07 3.69
N ALA A 168 6.76 -6.95 4.67
CA ALA A 168 6.81 -8.41 4.47
C ALA A 168 5.64 -9.00 3.65
N SER A 169 4.56 -8.23 3.45
CA SER A 169 3.41 -8.65 2.63
C SER A 169 3.48 -8.12 1.20
N LEU A 170 4.58 -7.51 0.78
CA LEU A 170 4.81 -7.00 -0.57
C LEU A 170 6.06 -7.62 -1.16
N SER A 171 5.95 -8.17 -2.36
CA SER A 171 7.05 -8.82 -3.09
C SER A 171 6.92 -8.62 -4.60
N ALA A 172 8.00 -8.86 -5.34
CA ALA A 172 7.99 -8.83 -6.80
C ALA A 172 6.98 -9.82 -7.40
N ARG A 173 6.71 -10.92 -6.70
CA ARG A 173 5.71 -11.92 -7.12
C ARG A 173 4.30 -11.36 -7.14
N ASP A 174 3.97 -10.43 -6.25
CA ASP A 174 2.65 -9.82 -6.19
C ASP A 174 2.37 -8.96 -7.43
N TYR A 175 3.41 -8.33 -7.99
CA TYR A 175 3.30 -7.64 -9.28
C TYR A 175 3.34 -8.60 -10.47
N GLU A 176 4.12 -9.69 -10.38
CA GLU A 176 4.16 -10.71 -11.44
C GLU A 176 2.78 -11.34 -11.67
N ALA A 177 2.00 -11.56 -10.60
CA ALA A 177 0.70 -12.22 -10.61
C ALA A 177 -0.47 -11.28 -10.25
N ALA A 178 -0.33 -9.98 -10.49
CA ALA A 178 -1.17 -8.93 -9.93
C ALA A 178 -2.69 -9.14 -10.05
N ALA A 179 -3.17 -9.78 -11.11
CA ALA A 179 -4.58 -10.10 -11.36
C ALA A 179 -4.86 -11.61 -11.40
N GLY A 180 -3.88 -12.46 -11.09
CA GLY A 180 -4.00 -13.92 -11.17
C GLY A 180 -4.17 -14.47 -12.58
N TYR A 181 -4.09 -13.63 -13.62
CA TYR A 181 -4.34 -14.05 -15.00
C TYR A 181 -3.21 -14.92 -15.53
N ALA A 182 -3.55 -16.14 -15.98
CA ALA A 182 -2.58 -17.14 -16.47
C ALA A 182 -1.44 -17.43 -15.47
N CYS A 183 -1.73 -17.33 -14.17
CA CYS A 183 -0.83 -17.62 -13.07
C CYS A 183 -1.43 -18.73 -12.20
N PRO A 184 -1.04 -19.99 -12.36
CA PRO A 184 -1.55 -21.09 -11.53
C PRO A 184 -1.04 -20.96 -10.08
N ASP A 185 -1.84 -21.40 -9.11
CA ASP A 185 -1.54 -21.28 -7.67
C ASP A 185 -0.20 -21.93 -7.25
N HIS A 186 0.22 -22.99 -7.96
CA HIS A 186 1.42 -23.76 -7.64
C HIS A 186 2.44 -23.80 -8.79
N GLY A 187 2.53 -22.70 -9.57
CA GLY A 187 3.44 -22.63 -10.70
C GLY A 187 3.90 -21.23 -11.04
N ALA A 188 4.78 -21.12 -12.01
CA ALA A 188 5.14 -19.82 -12.60
C ALA A 188 3.97 -19.30 -13.44
N CYS A 189 3.81 -18.00 -13.52
CA CYS A 189 2.91 -17.36 -14.48
C CYS A 189 3.38 -17.69 -15.91
N ASP A 190 2.45 -17.72 -16.86
CA ASP A 190 2.81 -17.69 -18.27
C ASP A 190 3.65 -16.44 -18.55
N PRO A 191 4.90 -16.56 -19.06
CA PRO A 191 5.78 -15.41 -19.29
C PRO A 191 5.20 -14.31 -20.18
N GLN A 192 4.24 -14.64 -21.05
CA GLN A 192 3.54 -13.67 -21.88
C GLN A 192 2.65 -12.74 -21.05
N TRP A 193 2.18 -13.19 -19.90
CA TRP A 193 1.21 -12.52 -19.04
C TRP A 193 1.77 -12.11 -17.69
N ALA A 194 3.01 -12.49 -17.38
CA ALA A 194 3.69 -12.09 -16.16
C ALA A 194 3.94 -10.57 -16.10
N GLY A 195 3.78 -10.01 -14.89
CA GLY A 195 4.01 -8.60 -14.61
C GLY A 195 2.77 -7.71 -14.67
N PHE A 196 2.77 -6.66 -13.87
CA PHE A 196 1.63 -5.81 -13.56
C PHE A 196 0.84 -5.34 -14.80
N PRO A 197 1.45 -4.75 -15.85
CA PRO A 197 0.69 -4.31 -17.02
C PRO A 197 0.05 -5.46 -17.81
N SER A 198 0.78 -6.57 -17.98
CA SER A 198 0.29 -7.73 -18.73
C SER A 198 -0.83 -8.44 -17.98
N GLN A 199 -0.75 -8.52 -16.66
CA GLN A 199 -1.78 -9.08 -15.80
C GLN A 199 -3.10 -8.32 -15.92
N LEU A 200 -3.04 -7.00 -15.82
CA LEU A 200 -4.24 -6.17 -15.94
C LEU A 200 -4.85 -6.25 -17.33
N TYR A 201 -4.04 -6.18 -18.39
CA TYR A 201 -4.53 -6.31 -19.76
C TYR A 201 -5.18 -7.68 -20.02
N GLY A 202 -4.54 -8.76 -19.58
CA GLY A 202 -5.07 -10.11 -19.73
C GLY A 202 -6.41 -10.29 -19.03
N ALA A 203 -6.51 -9.81 -17.78
CA ALA A 203 -7.74 -9.86 -17.00
C ALA A 203 -8.86 -8.99 -17.61
N ALA A 204 -8.56 -7.76 -18.01
CA ALA A 204 -9.52 -6.89 -18.68
C ALA A 204 -10.06 -7.50 -19.97
N SER A 205 -9.17 -8.06 -20.81
CA SER A 205 -9.56 -8.81 -22.02
C SER A 205 -10.43 -10.02 -21.70
N GLN A 206 -10.17 -10.73 -20.60
CA GLN A 206 -10.95 -11.89 -20.18
C GLN A 206 -12.36 -11.51 -19.72
N PHE A 207 -12.53 -10.38 -19.04
CA PHE A 207 -13.87 -9.90 -18.68
C PHE A 207 -14.76 -9.68 -19.91
N HIS A 208 -14.22 -9.12 -20.99
CA HIS A 208 -14.97 -8.98 -22.24
C HIS A 208 -15.31 -10.31 -22.92
N ARG A 209 -14.53 -11.36 -22.70
CA ARG A 209 -14.87 -12.72 -23.20
C ARG A 209 -16.06 -13.32 -22.46
N TYR A 210 -16.32 -12.88 -21.24
CA TYR A 210 -17.44 -13.37 -20.43
C TYR A 210 -18.72 -12.55 -20.63
N ARG A 211 -18.61 -11.38 -21.25
CA ARG A 211 -19.74 -10.51 -21.63
C ARG A 211 -20.50 -11.09 -22.82
#